data_f828cae1e2bc1309397241ba1ee48b89
#
_entry.id   f828cae1e2bc1309397241ba1ee48b89
#
_cell.length_a   1.000
_cell.length_b   1.000
_cell.length_c   1.000
_cell.angle_alpha   90.00
_cell.angle_beta   90.00
_cell.angle_gamma   90.00
#
_symmetry.space_group_name_H-M   'P 1'
#
loop_
_entity.id
_entity.type
_entity.pdbx_description
1 polymer ?
#
loop_
_entity_poly.entity_id
_entity_poly.type
_entity_poly.pdbx_seq_one_letter_code
_entity_poly.pdbx_strand_id
1 'polypeptide(L)'
;SLDHNFMRRLRSFCEEIKPGFALVGEVLFGDYNLIVNNEMLHSCTNYECYKGLYSSFNSMNLFEIAHSLNRQYGPEQWCIYRGKHLMTFADNHDVTRLASILTNKRHIPLAYGLLFGMPGIPCIYYGSEWGEEGTKSPDNDYALRPCFDAPKPNDLTDLIRRLIALRRESDALCSGSYRNIVITNHQLIFERKTEKEQFLVAVNASDCEFTAGHHELNGTYEQILSFENETISSGKDTSVQELNGQLVLPAYSI
;
A
#
# COMPACT_ATOMS: atom_id res chain seq x y z
N SER A 1 -26.56 -5.03 -8.86
CA SER A 1 -25.86 -4.40 -10.01
C SER A 1 -25.91 -2.89 -9.86
N LEU A 2 -24.79 -2.22 -10.06
CA LEU A 2 -24.72 -0.75 -10.07
C LEU A 2 -25.47 -0.23 -11.30
N ASP A 3 -26.40 0.70 -11.09
CA ASP A 3 -27.05 1.42 -12.19
C ASP A 3 -26.07 2.48 -12.76
N HIS A 4 -25.50 2.20 -13.92
CA HIS A 4 -24.54 3.08 -14.58
C HIS A 4 -25.13 4.45 -14.94
N ASN A 5 -26.44 4.51 -15.27
CA ASN A 5 -27.09 5.77 -15.57
C ASN A 5 -27.23 6.65 -14.33
N PHE A 6 -27.58 6.03 -13.21
CA PHE A 6 -27.59 6.71 -11.91
C PHE A 6 -26.19 7.25 -11.57
N MET A 7 -25.15 6.43 -11.73
CA MET A 7 -23.77 6.84 -11.42
C MET A 7 -23.29 8.01 -12.28
N ARG A 8 -23.62 8.02 -13.59
CA ARG A 8 -23.30 9.15 -14.46
C ARG A 8 -24.02 10.44 -14.02
N ARG A 9 -25.30 10.32 -13.68
CA ARG A 9 -26.09 11.47 -13.19
C ARG A 9 -25.55 11.97 -11.84
N LEU A 10 -25.19 11.07 -10.93
CA LEU A 10 -24.57 11.42 -9.65
C LEU A 10 -23.26 12.16 -9.87
N ARG A 11 -22.39 11.67 -10.77
CA ARG A 11 -21.14 12.34 -11.11
C ARG A 11 -21.37 13.76 -11.64
N SER A 12 -22.25 13.92 -12.61
CA SER A 12 -22.56 15.23 -13.18
C SER A 12 -23.13 16.19 -12.13
N PHE A 13 -24.04 15.71 -11.30
CA PHE A 13 -24.65 16.50 -10.24
C PHE A 13 -23.61 16.96 -9.19
N CYS A 14 -22.73 16.07 -8.76
CA CYS A 14 -21.69 16.42 -7.80
C CYS A 14 -20.69 17.43 -8.38
N GLU A 15 -20.31 17.26 -9.64
CA GLU A 15 -19.39 18.16 -10.33
C GLU A 15 -19.98 19.56 -10.55
N GLU A 16 -21.31 19.64 -10.81
CA GLU A 16 -22.02 20.92 -10.92
C GLU A 16 -22.04 21.70 -9.59
N ILE A 17 -22.26 20.99 -8.48
CA ILE A 17 -22.32 21.65 -7.16
C ILE A 17 -20.91 21.99 -6.64
N LYS A 18 -19.98 21.07 -6.81
CA LYS A 18 -18.59 21.22 -6.32
C LYS A 18 -17.62 20.59 -7.32
N PRO A 19 -17.03 21.38 -8.22
CA PRO A 19 -16.01 20.88 -9.13
C PRO A 19 -14.90 20.10 -8.42
N GLY A 20 -14.51 18.95 -8.95
CA GLY A 20 -13.51 18.07 -8.34
C GLY A 20 -13.97 17.30 -7.10
N PHE A 21 -15.29 17.20 -6.86
CA PHE A 21 -15.82 16.38 -5.78
C PHE A 21 -15.53 14.90 -6.01
N ALA A 22 -14.72 14.29 -5.13
CA ALA A 22 -14.31 12.90 -5.27
C ALA A 22 -15.46 11.94 -4.94
N LEU A 23 -15.70 10.98 -5.84
CA LEU A 23 -16.61 9.86 -5.66
C LEU A 23 -15.80 8.56 -5.57
N VAL A 24 -15.89 7.89 -4.43
CA VAL A 24 -15.23 6.61 -4.18
C VAL A 24 -16.29 5.55 -3.93
N GLY A 25 -16.23 4.44 -4.65
CA GLY A 25 -17.15 3.33 -4.49
C GLY A 25 -16.56 2.22 -3.63
N GLU A 26 -17.43 1.50 -2.91
CA GLU A 26 -17.05 0.24 -2.30
C GLU A 26 -17.43 -0.89 -3.25
N VAL A 27 -16.42 -1.61 -3.75
CA VAL A 27 -16.59 -2.70 -4.72
C VAL A 27 -15.67 -3.86 -4.32
N LEU A 28 -16.29 -4.99 -4.02
CA LEU A 28 -15.55 -6.14 -3.53
C LEU A 28 -14.85 -6.92 -4.65
N PHE A 29 -15.46 -7.00 -5.84
CA PHE A 29 -14.93 -7.79 -6.96
C PHE A 29 -15.49 -7.32 -8.30
N GLY A 30 -14.85 -7.74 -9.38
CA GLY A 30 -15.24 -7.43 -10.76
C GLY A 30 -14.20 -6.56 -11.48
N ASP A 31 -14.54 -6.13 -12.69
CA ASP A 31 -13.73 -5.20 -13.47
C ASP A 31 -14.04 -3.76 -13.07
N TYR A 32 -13.12 -3.14 -12.33
CA TYR A 32 -13.28 -1.76 -11.86
C TYR A 32 -13.32 -0.73 -13.01
N ASN A 33 -12.83 -1.07 -14.22
CA ASN A 33 -12.92 -0.17 -15.36
C ASN A 33 -14.37 0.17 -15.76
N LEU A 34 -15.31 -0.73 -15.45
CA LEU A 34 -16.72 -0.52 -15.74
C LEU A 34 -17.31 0.66 -14.97
N ILE A 35 -16.74 1.02 -13.83
CA ILE A 35 -17.30 2.03 -12.91
C ILE A 35 -16.31 3.13 -12.52
N VAL A 36 -14.99 2.86 -12.54
CA VAL A 36 -13.94 3.84 -12.29
C VAL A 36 -13.47 4.41 -13.62
N ASN A 37 -14.05 5.53 -14.03
CA ASN A 37 -13.79 6.20 -15.30
C ASN A 37 -14.20 7.68 -15.23
N ASN A 38 -14.03 8.40 -16.31
CA ASN A 38 -14.29 9.84 -16.37
C ASN A 38 -15.77 10.22 -16.20
N GLU A 39 -16.70 9.27 -16.32
CA GLU A 39 -18.14 9.53 -16.28
C GLU A 39 -18.80 9.13 -14.95
N MET A 40 -18.17 8.26 -14.16
CA MET A 40 -18.74 7.68 -12.94
C MET A 40 -17.86 7.92 -11.72
N LEU A 41 -17.25 6.88 -11.16
CA LEU A 41 -16.43 6.99 -9.95
C LEU A 41 -15.00 7.44 -10.28
N HIS A 42 -14.39 8.17 -9.36
CA HIS A 42 -12.97 8.53 -9.43
C HIS A 42 -12.08 7.36 -8.96
N SER A 43 -12.58 6.60 -7.99
CA SER A 43 -11.88 5.50 -7.35
C SER A 43 -12.87 4.47 -6.82
N CYS A 44 -12.35 3.29 -6.46
CA CYS A 44 -13.06 2.32 -5.64
C CYS A 44 -12.08 1.57 -4.75
N THR A 45 -12.62 0.80 -3.79
CA THR A 45 -11.86 -0.07 -2.88
C THR A 45 -11.09 -1.16 -3.65
N ASN A 46 -9.82 -1.35 -3.33
CA ASN A 46 -8.97 -2.36 -3.95
C ASN A 46 -8.86 -3.61 -3.06
N TYR A 47 -9.91 -4.42 -3.04
CA TYR A 47 -9.95 -5.65 -2.24
C TYR A 47 -8.94 -6.72 -2.70
N GLU A 48 -8.52 -6.69 -3.97
CA GLU A 48 -7.48 -7.59 -4.45
C GLU A 48 -6.13 -7.29 -3.79
N CYS A 49 -5.72 -6.02 -3.76
CA CYS A 49 -4.49 -5.61 -3.07
C CYS A 49 -4.60 -5.80 -1.56
N TYR A 50 -5.77 -5.55 -0.94
CA TYR A 50 -6.01 -5.87 0.47
C TYR A 50 -5.73 -7.35 0.75
N LYS A 51 -6.36 -8.26 -0.03
CA LYS A 51 -6.13 -9.69 0.13
C LYS A 51 -4.66 -10.07 -0.10
N GLY A 52 -4.08 -9.59 -1.19
CA GLY A 52 -2.68 -9.86 -1.52
C GLY A 52 -1.72 -9.39 -0.43
N LEU A 53 -2.00 -8.26 0.20
CA LEU A 53 -1.16 -7.69 1.24
C LEU A 53 -1.05 -8.62 2.46
N TYR A 54 -2.16 -8.94 3.14
CA TYR A 54 -2.09 -9.79 4.34
C TYR A 54 -1.74 -11.24 4.03
N SER A 55 -2.26 -11.77 2.91
CA SER A 55 -2.03 -13.16 2.51
C SER A 55 -0.55 -13.42 2.19
N SER A 56 0.12 -12.48 1.52
CA SER A 56 1.55 -12.57 1.23
C SER A 56 2.40 -12.74 2.48
N PHE A 57 2.11 -11.98 3.52
CA PHE A 57 2.85 -12.09 4.78
C PHE A 57 2.51 -13.38 5.54
N ASN A 58 1.23 -13.78 5.58
CA ASN A 58 0.81 -14.98 6.30
C ASN A 58 1.30 -16.28 5.65
N SER A 59 1.30 -16.33 4.31
CA SER A 59 1.80 -17.47 3.53
C SER A 59 3.30 -17.43 3.29
N MET A 60 3.98 -16.35 3.72
CA MET A 60 5.39 -16.08 3.38
C MET A 60 5.63 -16.21 1.87
N ASN A 61 4.76 -15.53 1.08
CA ASN A 61 4.80 -15.59 -0.38
C ASN A 61 4.48 -14.21 -0.98
N LEU A 62 5.50 -13.34 -1.06
CA LEU A 62 5.34 -11.99 -1.60
C LEU A 62 5.04 -11.95 -3.11
N PHE A 63 5.11 -13.08 -3.81
CA PHE A 63 4.63 -13.16 -5.20
C PHE A 63 3.13 -12.82 -5.32
N GLU A 64 2.31 -13.06 -4.30
CA GLU A 64 0.87 -12.76 -4.36
C GLU A 64 0.63 -11.25 -4.56
N ILE A 65 1.15 -10.41 -3.66
CA ILE A 65 0.96 -8.96 -3.78
C ILE A 65 1.70 -8.40 -4.99
N ALA A 66 2.92 -8.89 -5.28
CA ALA A 66 3.69 -8.47 -6.44
C ALA A 66 2.97 -8.78 -7.75
N HIS A 67 2.30 -9.94 -7.85
CA HIS A 67 1.49 -10.31 -9.01
C HIS A 67 0.28 -9.39 -9.17
N SER A 68 -0.47 -9.14 -8.09
CA SER A 68 -1.62 -8.23 -8.11
C SER A 68 -1.22 -6.82 -8.55
N LEU A 69 -0.12 -6.29 -8.00
CA LEU A 69 0.38 -4.97 -8.36
C LEU A 69 0.86 -4.91 -9.82
N ASN A 70 1.58 -5.93 -10.28
CA ASN A 70 2.05 -5.99 -11.67
C ASN A 70 0.88 -6.10 -12.66
N ARG A 71 -0.13 -6.92 -12.34
CA ARG A 71 -1.34 -7.05 -13.16
C ARG A 71 -2.13 -5.74 -13.24
N GLN A 72 -2.21 -5.00 -12.15
CA GLN A 72 -2.98 -3.76 -12.07
C GLN A 72 -2.23 -2.55 -12.61
N TYR A 73 -0.91 -2.43 -12.35
CA TYR A 73 -0.14 -1.20 -12.55
C TYR A 73 1.19 -1.40 -13.28
N GLY A 74 1.55 -2.64 -13.62
CA GLY A 74 2.84 -2.97 -14.21
C GLY A 74 3.09 -2.33 -15.58
N PRO A 75 4.30 -2.49 -16.14
CA PRO A 75 4.70 -1.86 -17.40
C PRO A 75 4.06 -2.50 -18.63
N GLU A 76 3.53 -3.70 -18.52
CA GLU A 76 3.02 -4.49 -19.62
C GLU A 76 1.74 -3.89 -20.24
N GLN A 77 1.53 -4.11 -21.53
CA GLN A 77 0.36 -3.60 -22.25
C GLN A 77 -0.97 -4.15 -21.72
N TRP A 78 -0.95 -5.36 -21.17
CA TRP A 78 -2.13 -6.02 -20.58
C TRP A 78 -2.48 -5.54 -19.16
N CYS A 79 -1.73 -4.59 -18.61
CA CYS A 79 -2.01 -3.96 -17.32
C CYS A 79 -3.42 -3.35 -17.29
N ILE A 80 -4.22 -3.71 -16.28
CA ILE A 80 -5.67 -3.45 -16.29
C ILE A 80 -6.09 -2.11 -15.70
N TYR A 81 -5.31 -1.51 -14.77
CA TYR A 81 -5.70 -0.28 -14.06
C TYR A 81 -4.64 0.83 -14.13
N ARG A 82 -3.80 0.83 -15.16
CA ARG A 82 -2.80 1.88 -15.37
C ARG A 82 -3.46 3.27 -15.39
N GLY A 83 -2.90 4.20 -14.63
CA GLY A 83 -3.43 5.57 -14.51
C GLY A 83 -4.66 5.70 -13.60
N LYS A 84 -5.15 4.62 -12.98
CA LYS A 84 -6.20 4.68 -11.97
C LYS A 84 -5.61 4.71 -10.57
N HIS A 85 -6.22 5.49 -9.70
CA HIS A 85 -5.86 5.59 -8.30
C HIS A 85 -6.95 4.91 -7.45
N LEU A 86 -6.83 3.58 -7.27
CA LEU A 86 -7.77 2.83 -6.44
C LEU A 86 -7.47 3.04 -4.96
N MET A 87 -8.50 3.05 -4.10
CA MET A 87 -8.34 3.15 -2.67
C MET A 87 -7.79 1.85 -2.10
N THR A 88 -6.55 1.88 -1.61
CA THR A 88 -5.85 0.75 -1.01
C THR A 88 -5.91 0.82 0.51
N PHE A 89 -6.03 -0.32 1.17
CA PHE A 89 -6.16 -0.41 2.63
C PHE A 89 -5.58 -1.73 3.13
N ALA A 90 -5.19 -1.75 4.40
CA ALA A 90 -4.73 -2.96 5.09
C ALA A 90 -5.85 -3.63 5.90
N ASP A 91 -6.84 -2.85 6.32
CA ASP A 91 -8.09 -3.28 6.93
C ASP A 91 -9.16 -2.19 6.81
N ASN A 92 -10.40 -2.53 7.18
CA ASN A 92 -11.52 -1.60 7.23
C ASN A 92 -12.59 -2.10 8.24
N HIS A 93 -13.76 -1.45 8.22
CA HIS A 93 -14.88 -1.72 9.14
C HIS A 93 -15.60 -3.06 8.88
N ASP A 94 -15.31 -3.77 7.80
CA ASP A 94 -15.97 -5.00 7.37
C ASP A 94 -15.06 -6.23 7.32
N VAL A 95 -13.77 -6.04 7.60
CA VAL A 95 -12.79 -7.14 7.60
C VAL A 95 -12.01 -7.19 8.91
N THR A 96 -11.44 -8.35 9.21
CA THR A 96 -10.56 -8.52 10.38
C THR A 96 -9.42 -7.52 10.32
N ARG A 97 -9.14 -6.85 11.46
CA ARG A 97 -8.07 -5.86 11.60
C ARG A 97 -6.72 -6.45 11.21
N LEU A 98 -5.84 -5.63 10.63
CA LEU A 98 -4.50 -6.08 10.22
C LEU A 98 -3.74 -6.70 11.39
N ALA A 99 -3.81 -6.06 12.56
CA ALA A 99 -3.18 -6.56 13.77
C ALA A 99 -3.71 -7.92 14.23
N SER A 100 -4.93 -8.31 13.87
CA SER A 100 -5.50 -9.62 14.19
C SER A 100 -5.29 -10.65 13.09
N ILE A 101 -5.27 -10.24 11.82
CA ILE A 101 -5.17 -11.18 10.69
C ILE A 101 -3.71 -11.64 10.44
N LEU A 102 -2.72 -10.79 10.72
CA LEU A 102 -1.31 -11.15 10.59
C LEU A 102 -0.87 -12.09 11.71
N THR A 103 -0.37 -13.24 11.34
CA THR A 103 0.15 -14.26 12.28
C THR A 103 1.45 -13.83 12.94
N ASN A 104 2.33 -13.14 12.19
CA ASN A 104 3.56 -12.53 12.71
C ASN A 104 3.39 -11.01 12.84
N LYS A 105 3.32 -10.50 14.07
CA LYS A 105 3.13 -9.07 14.33
C LYS A 105 4.28 -8.17 13.84
N ARG A 106 5.48 -8.73 13.67
CA ARG A 106 6.63 -8.01 13.08
C ARG A 106 6.38 -7.60 11.62
N HIS A 107 5.41 -8.21 10.95
CA HIS A 107 5.01 -7.83 9.60
C HIS A 107 4.08 -6.61 9.53
N ILE A 108 3.49 -6.15 10.65
CA ILE A 108 2.57 -5.01 10.64
C ILE A 108 3.24 -3.74 10.09
N PRO A 109 4.42 -3.31 10.56
CA PRO A 109 5.12 -2.16 10.00
C PRO A 109 5.44 -2.33 8.51
N LEU A 110 5.85 -3.53 8.09
CA LEU A 110 6.18 -3.85 6.70
C LEU A 110 4.95 -3.76 5.79
N ALA A 111 3.79 -4.22 6.28
CA ALA A 111 2.53 -4.12 5.55
C ALA A 111 2.13 -2.65 5.31
N TYR A 112 2.32 -1.77 6.30
CA TYR A 112 2.09 -0.33 6.12
C TYR A 112 3.12 0.30 5.18
N GLY A 113 4.39 -0.08 5.27
CA GLY A 113 5.41 0.39 4.33
C GLY A 113 5.05 0.01 2.88
N LEU A 114 4.61 -1.24 2.63
CA LEU A 114 4.10 -1.64 1.32
C LEU A 114 2.86 -0.84 0.92
N LEU A 115 1.89 -0.67 1.82
CA LEU A 115 0.66 0.08 1.57
C LEU A 115 0.94 1.51 1.09
N PHE A 116 1.90 2.19 1.71
CA PHE A 116 2.27 3.55 1.34
C PHE A 116 3.22 3.62 0.13
N GLY A 117 4.00 2.58 -0.13
CA GLY A 117 4.89 2.50 -1.29
C GLY A 117 4.20 2.13 -2.60
N MET A 118 3.18 1.26 -2.55
CA MET A 118 2.48 0.75 -3.73
C MET A 118 1.57 1.80 -4.39
N PRO A 119 1.18 1.62 -5.67
CA PRO A 119 0.19 2.47 -6.35
C PRO A 119 -1.17 2.46 -5.65
N GLY A 120 -1.92 3.55 -5.81
CA GLY A 120 -3.26 3.73 -5.26
C GLY A 120 -3.34 4.86 -4.24
N ILE A 121 -4.45 4.97 -3.54
CA ILE A 121 -4.69 5.96 -2.48
C ILE A 121 -4.73 5.20 -1.16
N PRO A 122 -3.67 5.24 -0.34
CA PRO A 122 -3.64 4.53 0.93
C PRO A 122 -4.67 5.10 1.90
N CYS A 123 -5.45 4.21 2.50
CA CYS A 123 -6.44 4.53 3.50
C CYS A 123 -6.11 3.78 4.81
N ILE A 124 -6.08 4.52 5.92
CA ILE A 124 -5.91 3.98 7.26
C ILE A 124 -7.27 3.98 7.95
N TYR A 125 -7.68 2.82 8.43
CA TYR A 125 -8.88 2.69 9.25
C TYR A 125 -8.54 3.08 10.70
N TYR A 126 -9.42 3.83 11.36
CA TYR A 126 -9.17 4.35 12.70
C TYR A 126 -8.85 3.25 13.71
N GLY A 127 -7.85 3.47 14.53
CA GLY A 127 -7.32 2.50 15.48
C GLY A 127 -6.21 1.61 14.91
N SER A 128 -6.18 1.37 13.61
CA SER A 128 -5.17 0.55 12.97
C SER A 128 -3.79 1.19 12.99
N GLU A 129 -3.73 2.53 13.10
CA GLU A 129 -2.48 3.29 13.23
C GLU A 129 -1.72 3.05 14.54
N TRP A 130 -2.35 2.44 15.53
CA TRP A 130 -1.67 1.96 16.76
C TRP A 130 -1.79 0.45 16.97
N GLY A 131 -2.26 -0.28 15.95
CA GLY A 131 -2.32 -1.74 15.98
C GLY A 131 -3.54 -2.29 16.74
N GLU A 132 -4.68 -1.58 16.71
CA GLU A 132 -5.92 -2.09 17.31
C GLU A 132 -6.28 -3.45 16.72
N GLU A 133 -6.63 -4.37 17.60
CA GLU A 133 -7.06 -5.73 17.24
C GLU A 133 -8.59 -5.80 17.08
N GLY A 134 -9.04 -6.74 16.27
CA GLY A 134 -10.46 -7.01 16.06
C GLY A 134 -10.65 -8.06 14.99
N THR A 135 -11.36 -9.13 15.32
CA THR A 135 -11.66 -10.23 14.40
C THR A 135 -13.10 -10.15 13.95
N LYS A 136 -13.34 -10.28 12.65
CA LYS A 136 -14.70 -10.34 12.10
C LYS A 136 -15.45 -11.54 12.67
N SER A 137 -16.65 -11.29 13.16
CA SER A 137 -17.57 -12.30 13.64
C SER A 137 -18.75 -12.44 12.67
N PRO A 138 -19.34 -13.64 12.53
CA PRO A 138 -20.58 -13.79 11.77
C PRO A 138 -21.79 -13.13 12.46
N ASP A 139 -21.71 -12.89 13.78
CA ASP A 139 -22.85 -12.40 14.56
C ASP A 139 -22.96 -10.87 14.57
N ASN A 140 -21.82 -10.17 14.58
CA ASN A 140 -21.78 -8.70 14.59
C ASN A 140 -20.37 -8.17 14.26
N ASP A 141 -20.29 -6.85 14.02
CA ASP A 141 -19.05 -6.14 13.68
C ASP A 141 -18.50 -5.31 14.85
N TYR A 142 -18.95 -5.49 16.09
CA TYR A 142 -18.54 -4.65 17.22
C TYR A 142 -17.03 -4.68 17.47
N ALA A 143 -16.39 -5.85 17.30
CA ALA A 143 -14.94 -5.96 17.44
C ALA A 143 -14.14 -5.16 16.39
N LEU A 144 -14.76 -4.87 15.23
CA LEU A 144 -14.15 -4.08 14.16
C LEU A 144 -14.38 -2.58 14.33
N ARG A 145 -15.37 -2.17 15.13
CA ARG A 145 -15.84 -0.79 15.26
C ARG A 145 -15.85 -0.32 16.73
N PRO A 146 -14.71 -0.45 17.45
CA PRO A 146 -14.62 0.00 18.83
C PRO A 146 -14.76 1.51 18.93
N CYS A 147 -15.28 1.98 20.07
CA CYS A 147 -15.23 3.38 20.45
C CYS A 147 -14.01 3.61 21.34
N PHE A 148 -13.29 4.68 21.11
CA PHE A 148 -12.11 5.04 21.90
C PHE A 148 -12.36 6.35 22.64
N ASP A 149 -12.06 6.38 23.93
CA ASP A 149 -12.10 7.62 24.73
C ASP A 149 -10.97 8.59 24.35
N ALA A 150 -9.83 8.04 23.91
CA ALA A 150 -8.67 8.82 23.47
C ALA A 150 -7.81 8.01 22.47
N PRO A 151 -7.04 8.69 21.61
CA PRO A 151 -6.02 8.05 20.78
C PRO A 151 -4.94 7.35 21.63
N LYS A 152 -4.38 6.26 21.10
CA LYS A 152 -3.31 5.46 21.75
C LYS A 152 -2.04 5.42 20.89
N PRO A 153 -1.42 6.58 20.55
CA PRO A 153 -0.27 6.62 19.64
C PRO A 153 0.91 5.82 20.21
N ASN A 154 1.66 5.18 19.31
CA ASN A 154 2.84 4.38 19.59
C ASN A 154 3.83 4.44 18.42
N ASP A 155 4.89 3.63 18.43
CA ASP A 155 5.91 3.61 17.38
C ASP A 155 5.33 3.32 15.98
N LEU A 156 4.30 2.47 15.87
CA LEU A 156 3.61 2.24 14.61
C LEU A 156 2.93 3.52 14.09
N THR A 157 2.32 4.29 15.00
CA THR A 157 1.72 5.59 14.65
C THR A 157 2.79 6.55 14.11
N ASP A 158 3.97 6.55 14.70
CA ASP A 158 5.07 7.43 14.26
C ASP A 158 5.64 6.97 12.90
N LEU A 159 5.76 5.68 12.66
CA LEU A 159 6.10 5.15 11.34
C LEU A 159 5.08 5.60 10.28
N ILE A 160 3.79 5.41 10.54
CA ILE A 160 2.73 5.78 9.62
C ILE A 160 2.74 7.29 9.33
N ARG A 161 2.96 8.15 10.34
CA ARG A 161 3.11 9.61 10.12
C ARG A 161 4.26 9.94 9.16
N ARG A 162 5.40 9.27 9.30
CA ARG A 162 6.55 9.45 8.40
C ARG A 162 6.26 8.95 6.98
N LEU A 163 5.60 7.79 6.84
CA LEU A 163 5.15 7.27 5.56
C LEU A 163 4.16 8.23 4.85
N ILE A 164 3.23 8.82 5.61
CA ILE A 164 2.29 9.83 5.10
C ILE A 164 3.05 11.07 4.60
N ALA A 165 3.99 11.59 5.41
CA ALA A 165 4.78 12.76 5.04
C ALA A 165 5.59 12.50 3.77
N LEU A 166 6.32 11.39 3.72
CA LEU A 166 7.11 10.98 2.56
C LEU A 166 6.24 10.88 1.30
N ARG A 167 5.09 10.22 1.40
CA ARG A 167 4.21 10.06 0.25
C ARG A 167 3.64 11.39 -0.25
N ARG A 168 3.28 12.30 0.65
CA ARG A 168 2.75 13.63 0.27
C ARG A 168 3.76 14.50 -0.44
N GLU A 169 5.04 14.30 -0.19
CA GLU A 169 6.14 15.06 -0.78
C GLU A 169 6.67 14.42 -2.08
N SER A 170 6.25 13.18 -2.40
CA SER A 170 6.74 12.41 -3.55
C SER A 170 5.70 12.27 -4.65
N ASP A 171 5.96 12.85 -5.80
CA ASP A 171 5.17 12.62 -7.02
C ASP A 171 5.28 11.16 -7.49
N ALA A 172 6.43 10.53 -7.33
CA ALA A 172 6.64 9.14 -7.73
C ALA A 172 5.79 8.17 -6.89
N LEU A 173 5.72 8.35 -5.57
CA LEU A 173 4.88 7.52 -4.71
C LEU A 173 3.39 7.78 -4.96
N CYS A 174 2.99 9.03 -5.24
CA CYS A 174 1.60 9.37 -5.52
C CYS A 174 1.12 8.87 -6.87
N SER A 175 1.87 9.14 -7.96
CA SER A 175 1.40 8.95 -9.34
C SER A 175 2.41 8.28 -10.28
N GLY A 176 3.59 7.91 -9.78
CA GLY A 176 4.63 7.28 -10.58
C GLY A 176 4.24 5.89 -11.10
N SER A 177 4.96 5.45 -12.13
CA SER A 177 4.85 4.08 -12.64
C SER A 177 5.21 3.05 -11.57
N TYR A 178 4.88 1.81 -11.83
CA TYR A 178 5.21 0.67 -10.97
C TYR A 178 5.93 -0.40 -11.78
N ARG A 179 7.00 -0.96 -11.21
CA ARG A 179 7.73 -2.06 -11.82
C ARG A 179 8.43 -2.90 -10.75
N ASN A 180 8.23 -4.22 -10.79
CA ASN A 180 8.97 -5.16 -9.95
C ASN A 180 10.45 -5.23 -10.38
N ILE A 181 11.35 -5.25 -9.41
CA ILE A 181 12.80 -5.43 -9.61
C ILE A 181 13.23 -6.81 -9.10
N VAL A 182 12.97 -7.10 -7.82
CA VAL A 182 13.28 -8.40 -7.21
C VAL A 182 12.03 -8.93 -6.53
N ILE A 183 11.72 -10.19 -6.77
CA ILE A 183 10.62 -10.89 -6.10
C ILE A 183 11.13 -12.26 -5.67
N THR A 184 10.97 -12.56 -4.41
CA THR A 184 11.13 -13.90 -3.84
C THR A 184 9.93 -14.22 -2.95
N ASN A 185 9.94 -15.36 -2.30
CA ASN A 185 8.90 -15.68 -1.32
C ASN A 185 8.88 -14.66 -0.16
N HIS A 186 10.03 -14.15 0.25
CA HIS A 186 10.17 -13.34 1.47
C HIS A 186 10.61 -11.92 1.21
N GLN A 187 11.07 -11.60 0.00
CA GLN A 187 11.55 -10.25 -0.35
C GLN A 187 10.84 -9.71 -1.58
N LEU A 188 10.59 -8.40 -1.55
CA LEU A 188 10.04 -7.66 -2.67
C LEU A 188 10.75 -6.32 -2.79
N ILE A 189 11.32 -6.05 -3.97
CA ILE A 189 11.83 -4.74 -4.35
C ILE A 189 11.09 -4.29 -5.60
N PHE A 190 10.52 -3.10 -5.57
CA PHE A 190 9.89 -2.50 -6.73
C PHE A 190 10.26 -1.03 -6.87
N GLU A 191 10.15 -0.55 -8.09
CA GLU A 191 10.38 0.84 -8.48
C GLU A 191 9.07 1.60 -8.58
N ARG A 192 9.07 2.85 -8.09
CA ARG A 192 8.10 3.89 -8.40
C ARG A 192 8.84 5.02 -9.09
N LYS A 193 8.36 5.49 -10.24
CA LYS A 193 9.11 6.44 -11.06
C LYS A 193 8.23 7.42 -11.79
N THR A 194 8.68 8.68 -11.81
CA THR A 194 8.26 9.75 -12.72
C THR A 194 9.45 10.21 -13.57
N GLU A 195 9.28 11.23 -14.38
CA GLU A 195 10.40 11.84 -15.11
C GLU A 195 11.43 12.52 -14.19
N LYS A 196 11.03 12.91 -12.98
CA LYS A 196 11.83 13.73 -12.04
C LYS A 196 12.35 12.94 -10.85
N GLU A 197 11.74 11.83 -10.53
CA GLU A 197 11.94 11.16 -9.25
C GLU A 197 11.84 9.65 -9.42
N GLN A 198 12.68 8.92 -8.71
CA GLN A 198 12.69 7.46 -8.67
C GLN A 198 12.83 6.99 -7.23
N PHE A 199 11.93 6.11 -6.81
CA PHE A 199 11.98 5.40 -5.53
C PHE A 199 12.19 3.92 -5.74
N LEU A 200 13.01 3.32 -4.88
CA LEU A 200 13.00 1.89 -4.61
C LEU A 200 12.31 1.64 -3.28
N VAL A 201 11.31 0.78 -3.29
CA VAL A 201 10.65 0.28 -2.08
C VAL A 201 11.11 -1.16 -1.91
N ALA A 202 11.77 -1.46 -0.80
CA ALA A 202 12.39 -2.75 -0.57
C ALA A 202 11.94 -3.35 0.76
N VAL A 203 11.39 -4.56 0.74
CA VAL A 203 10.85 -5.27 1.90
C VAL A 203 11.54 -6.60 2.07
N ASN A 204 11.92 -6.91 3.30
CA ASN A 204 12.35 -8.24 3.73
C ASN A 204 11.45 -8.74 4.87
N ALA A 205 10.60 -9.72 4.58
CA ALA A 205 9.70 -10.33 5.56
C ALA A 205 10.32 -11.49 6.34
N SER A 206 11.57 -11.91 6.02
CA SER A 206 12.24 -13.01 6.71
C SER A 206 12.91 -12.55 8.01
N ASP A 207 13.24 -13.50 8.85
CA ASP A 207 13.99 -13.32 10.09
C ASP A 207 15.52 -13.28 9.90
N CYS A 208 15.97 -13.29 8.65
CA CYS A 208 17.38 -13.25 8.27
C CYS A 208 17.65 -12.07 7.32
N GLU A 209 18.88 -11.57 7.37
CA GLU A 209 19.39 -10.64 6.37
C GLU A 209 19.36 -11.28 4.98
N PHE A 210 19.08 -10.49 3.97
CA PHE A 210 19.06 -10.91 2.57
C PHE A 210 19.79 -9.92 1.68
N THR A 211 20.70 -10.43 0.85
CA THR A 211 21.36 -9.63 -0.20
C THR A 211 20.64 -9.84 -1.52
N ALA A 212 19.87 -8.85 -1.95
CA ALA A 212 19.23 -8.84 -3.25
C ALA A 212 20.27 -8.53 -4.34
N GLY A 213 20.31 -9.35 -5.39
CA GLY A 213 21.14 -9.15 -6.57
C GLY A 213 20.29 -8.90 -7.80
N HIS A 214 20.45 -7.76 -8.48
CA HIS A 214 19.78 -7.47 -9.75
C HIS A 214 20.53 -6.37 -10.52
N HIS A 215 20.66 -6.50 -11.84
CA HIS A 215 21.38 -5.55 -12.69
C HIS A 215 20.78 -4.13 -12.68
N GLU A 216 19.53 -3.96 -12.31
CA GLU A 216 18.87 -2.65 -12.19
C GLU A 216 19.04 -1.99 -10.81
N LEU A 217 19.63 -2.69 -9.84
CA LEU A 217 20.03 -2.12 -8.55
C LEU A 217 21.38 -1.41 -8.71
N ASN A 218 21.44 -0.38 -9.54
CA ASN A 218 22.64 0.41 -9.81
C ASN A 218 22.34 1.90 -9.69
N GLY A 219 23.33 2.63 -9.20
CA GLY A 219 23.26 4.09 -9.04
C GLY A 219 23.34 4.53 -7.60
N THR A 220 23.30 5.83 -7.41
CA THR A 220 23.37 6.46 -6.09
C THR A 220 21.94 6.72 -5.58
N TYR A 221 21.63 6.16 -4.43
CA TYR A 221 20.33 6.31 -3.76
C TYR A 221 20.51 6.91 -2.38
N GLU A 222 19.60 7.77 -2.01
CA GLU A 222 19.46 8.25 -0.64
C GLU A 222 18.39 7.40 0.08
N GLN A 223 18.76 6.82 1.22
CA GLN A 223 17.80 6.12 2.08
C GLN A 223 16.97 7.16 2.82
N ILE A 224 15.73 7.37 2.41
CA ILE A 224 14.86 8.40 2.96
C ILE A 224 14.15 7.93 4.23
N LEU A 225 13.80 6.65 4.29
CA LEU A 225 13.15 6.01 5.43
C LEU A 225 13.54 4.55 5.48
N SER A 226 13.80 4.04 6.67
CA SER A 226 13.84 2.60 6.96
C SER A 226 13.13 2.28 8.26
N PHE A 227 12.63 1.07 8.33
CA PHE A 227 12.20 0.41 9.55
C PHE A 227 12.93 -0.92 9.64
N GLU A 228 13.70 -1.09 10.69
CA GLU A 228 14.45 -2.32 10.97
C GLU A 228 14.67 -2.46 12.47
N ASN A 229 14.64 -3.69 12.99
CA ASN A 229 14.84 -3.97 14.41
C ASN A 229 13.99 -3.07 15.34
N GLU A 230 12.72 -2.84 14.96
CA GLU A 230 11.78 -1.95 15.66
C GLU A 230 12.22 -0.48 15.73
N THR A 231 13.20 -0.10 14.92
CA THR A 231 13.72 1.27 14.84
C THR A 231 13.37 1.92 13.51
N ILE A 232 12.94 3.17 13.57
CA ILE A 232 12.66 3.99 12.41
C ILE A 232 13.82 4.97 12.20
N SER A 233 14.45 4.91 11.03
CA SER A 233 15.44 5.90 10.60
C SER A 233 14.87 6.74 9.46
N SER A 234 14.99 8.06 9.55
CA SER A 234 14.52 8.98 8.51
C SER A 234 15.13 10.37 8.64
N GLY A 235 15.13 11.13 7.56
CA GLY A 235 15.60 12.52 7.56
C GLY A 235 17.13 12.62 7.71
N LYS A 236 17.65 13.32 8.72
CA LYS A 236 19.10 13.57 8.88
C LYS A 236 19.94 12.34 9.18
N ASP A 237 19.29 11.23 9.56
CA ASP A 237 19.97 9.94 9.83
C ASP A 237 20.04 9.06 8.57
N THR A 238 19.65 9.60 7.42
CA THR A 238 19.66 8.87 6.15
C THR A 238 21.08 8.75 5.59
N SER A 239 21.36 7.60 4.98
CA SER A 239 22.62 7.31 4.33
C SER A 239 22.48 7.38 2.82
N VAL A 240 23.52 7.90 2.16
CA VAL A 240 23.65 7.78 0.70
C VAL A 240 24.36 6.46 0.41
N GLN A 241 23.75 5.64 -0.43
CA GLN A 241 24.28 4.34 -0.82
C GLN A 241 24.53 4.30 -2.33
N GLU A 242 25.67 3.78 -2.73
CA GLU A 242 25.94 3.44 -4.12
C GLU A 242 25.65 1.95 -4.34
N LEU A 243 24.62 1.68 -5.12
CA LEU A 243 24.23 0.32 -5.46
C LEU A 243 25.00 -0.15 -6.71
N ASN A 244 25.68 -1.27 -6.58
CA ASN A 244 26.46 -1.90 -7.64
C ASN A 244 25.89 -3.30 -7.96
N GLY A 245 24.61 -3.36 -8.31
CA GLY A 245 23.89 -4.60 -8.60
C GLY A 245 23.41 -5.34 -7.36
N GLN A 246 23.60 -4.79 -6.15
CA GLN A 246 23.21 -5.44 -4.90
C GLN A 246 22.61 -4.45 -3.91
N LEU A 247 21.66 -4.93 -3.11
CA LEU A 247 21.08 -4.22 -1.98
C LEU A 247 20.93 -5.19 -0.80
N VAL A 248 21.47 -4.82 0.37
CA VAL A 248 21.36 -5.61 1.60
C VAL A 248 20.10 -5.18 2.34
N LEU A 249 19.27 -6.14 2.68
CA LEU A 249 18.01 -5.95 3.43
C LEU A 249 18.12 -6.65 4.78
N PRO A 250 18.15 -5.93 5.90
CA PRO A 250 18.11 -6.52 7.23
C PRO A 250 16.86 -7.39 7.45
N ALA A 251 16.88 -8.25 8.45
CA ALA A 251 15.71 -9.04 8.84
C ALA A 251 14.52 -8.13 9.21
N TYR A 252 13.31 -8.48 8.76
CA TYR A 252 12.08 -7.73 9.05
C TYR A 252 12.22 -6.22 8.78
N SER A 253 12.65 -5.84 7.58
CA SER A 253 12.92 -4.45 7.21
C SER A 253 12.07 -3.95 6.04
N ILE A 254 11.91 -2.65 5.99
CA ILE A 254 11.41 -1.91 4.84
C ILE A 254 12.09 -0.54 4.77
#